data_c55a95edaafe498fffe5c8b801c68acd
#
_entry.id   c55a95edaafe498fffe5c8b801c68acd
#
_cell.length_a   1.000
_cell.length_b   1.000
_cell.length_c   1.000
_cell.angle_alpha   90.00
_cell.angle_beta   90.00
_cell.angle_gamma   90.00
#
_symmetry.space_group_name_H-M   'P 1'
#
loop_
_entity.id
_entity.type
_entity.pdbx_description
1 polymer ?
#
loop_
_entity_poly.entity_id
_entity_poly.type
_entity_poly.pdbx_seq_one_letter_code
_entity_poly.pdbx_strand_id
1 'polypeptide(L)'
;EVYENPACKREIFFLPDSSYFFQNSSICDMARYFSMYYPRYDVARVEKLADKLGLEKKRKISTFSKGMKRQAAMLLGVCAGTKYLFCDETFDGLDPVMRQAAKSILAYEVSEREFTPIIASHNLRELEDICDHVGLLHRGGVLLSKDVEEMKLHIHKVQCVLSEAADEELLLRELDIMQYEKRLSLLTMVVRGEQEEILEKIQKKNPLFAEAIPLTLEEIFI
;
A
#
# COMPACT_ATOMS: atom_id res chain seq x y z
N GLU A 1 19.32 9.08 16.69
CA GLU A 1 18.60 8.21 17.63
C GLU A 1 17.29 8.89 18.05
N VAL A 2 16.16 8.17 18.00
CA VAL A 2 14.82 8.72 18.27
C VAL A 2 14.49 8.71 19.77
N TYR A 3 15.08 7.77 20.52
CA TYR A 3 14.83 7.61 21.94
C TYR A 3 15.22 8.89 22.70
N GLU A 4 14.32 9.40 23.54
CA GLU A 4 14.45 10.64 24.31
C GLU A 4 14.88 11.88 23.51
N ASN A 5 14.65 11.91 22.20
CA ASN A 5 14.96 13.04 21.32
C ASN A 5 13.70 13.76 20.86
N PRO A 6 13.26 14.84 21.53
CA PRO A 6 12.05 15.57 21.15
C PRO A 6 12.12 16.18 19.75
N ALA A 7 13.31 16.56 19.26
CA ALA A 7 13.47 17.10 17.91
C ALA A 7 13.14 16.04 16.85
N CYS A 8 13.64 14.82 16.98
CA CYS A 8 13.30 13.72 16.10
C CYS A 8 11.81 13.34 16.21
N LYS A 9 11.25 13.31 17.43
CA LYS A 9 9.85 12.96 17.65
C LYS A 9 8.88 13.96 17.00
N ARG A 10 9.24 15.23 16.89
CA ARG A 10 8.43 16.25 16.21
C ARG A 10 8.37 16.06 14.69
N GLU A 11 9.28 15.29 14.12
CA GLU A 11 9.26 14.95 12.69
C GLU A 11 8.48 13.66 12.38
N ILE A 12 7.93 13.00 13.41
CA ILE A 12 7.26 11.70 13.28
C ILE A 12 5.85 11.80 13.86
N PHE A 13 4.85 11.34 13.10
CA PHE A 13 3.53 11.04 13.64
C PHE A 13 3.27 9.54 13.50
N PHE A 14 2.72 8.90 14.53
CA PHE A 14 2.42 7.49 14.53
C PHE A 14 0.91 7.24 14.61
N LEU A 15 0.40 6.49 13.66
CA LEU A 15 -0.98 6.02 13.59
C LEU A 15 -1.00 4.52 13.92
N PRO A 16 -1.29 4.14 15.16
CA PRO A 16 -1.43 2.73 15.53
C PRO A 16 -2.72 2.13 14.97
N ASP A 17 -2.78 0.80 14.83
CA ASP A 17 -4.00 0.08 14.45
C ASP A 17 -5.20 0.48 15.31
N SER A 18 -5.01 0.55 16.62
CA SER A 18 -6.02 1.04 17.56
C SER A 18 -5.69 2.45 18.04
N SER A 19 -6.20 3.43 17.30
CA SER A 19 -5.98 4.84 17.63
C SER A 19 -6.64 5.25 18.94
N TYR A 20 -5.88 5.92 19.80
CA TYR A 20 -6.39 6.47 21.06
C TYR A 20 -6.91 7.90 20.88
N PHE A 21 -8.07 8.17 21.44
CA PHE A 21 -8.65 9.51 21.55
C PHE A 21 -9.09 9.76 22.98
N PHE A 22 -8.95 11.00 23.44
CA PHE A 22 -9.42 11.34 24.78
C PHE A 22 -10.93 11.12 24.91
N GLN A 23 -11.33 10.74 26.09
CA GLN A 23 -12.75 10.55 26.41
C GLN A 23 -13.51 11.87 26.14
N ASN A 24 -14.64 11.76 25.44
CA ASN A 24 -15.47 12.88 25.03
C ASN A 24 -14.82 13.92 24.10
N SER A 25 -13.63 13.68 23.54
CA SER A 25 -13.01 14.59 22.56
C SER A 25 -13.71 14.52 21.20
N SER A 26 -13.70 15.66 20.53
CA SER A 26 -14.01 15.79 19.10
C SER A 26 -12.73 15.85 18.25
N ILE A 27 -12.87 15.85 16.91
CA ILE A 27 -11.74 16.08 16.01
C ILE A 27 -11.08 17.43 16.28
N CYS A 28 -11.87 18.49 16.52
CA CYS A 28 -11.34 19.81 16.85
C CYS A 28 -10.55 19.84 18.16
N ASP A 29 -11.00 19.08 19.18
CA ASP A 29 -10.28 19.01 20.45
C ASP A 29 -8.95 18.28 20.30
N MET A 30 -8.93 17.18 19.56
CA MET A 30 -7.70 16.44 19.25
C MET A 30 -6.74 17.30 18.40
N ALA A 31 -7.25 18.07 17.44
CA ALA A 31 -6.42 18.96 16.63
C ALA A 31 -5.72 20.04 17.49
N ARG A 32 -6.46 20.65 18.42
CA ARG A 32 -5.88 21.61 19.38
C ARG A 32 -4.83 20.96 20.28
N TYR A 33 -5.09 19.72 20.73
CA TYR A 33 -4.12 18.98 21.54
C TYR A 33 -2.84 18.73 20.76
N PHE A 34 -2.91 18.20 19.54
CA PHE A 34 -1.72 17.93 18.72
C PHE A 34 -0.97 19.21 18.33
N SER A 35 -1.66 20.32 18.13
CA SER A 35 -1.01 21.62 17.83
C SER A 35 -0.08 22.13 18.95
N MET A 36 -0.22 21.64 20.18
CA MET A 36 0.70 21.97 21.28
C MET A 36 2.05 21.25 21.15
N TYR A 37 2.12 20.13 20.44
CA TYR A 37 3.32 19.28 20.34
C TYR A 37 4.00 19.38 18.98
N TYR A 38 3.23 19.61 17.92
CA TYR A 38 3.72 19.69 16.54
C TYR A 38 3.72 21.13 16.05
N PRO A 39 4.89 21.77 15.91
CA PRO A 39 4.97 23.20 15.59
C PRO A 39 4.35 23.58 14.23
N ARG A 40 4.29 22.63 13.28
CA ARG A 40 3.73 22.82 11.94
C ARG A 40 2.30 22.31 11.81
N TYR A 41 1.62 22.06 12.91
CA TYR A 41 0.25 21.54 12.92
C TYR A 41 -0.75 22.52 12.31
N ASP A 42 -1.48 22.09 11.28
CA ASP A 42 -2.47 22.92 10.59
C ASP A 42 -3.90 22.59 11.04
N VAL A 43 -4.38 23.29 12.06
CA VAL A 43 -5.76 23.15 12.59
C VAL A 43 -6.81 23.50 11.54
N ALA A 44 -6.58 24.55 10.73
CA ALA A 44 -7.54 24.99 9.71
C ALA A 44 -7.69 23.92 8.61
N ARG A 45 -6.61 23.25 8.28
CA ARG A 45 -6.61 22.13 7.34
C ARG A 45 -7.38 20.92 7.87
N VAL A 46 -7.26 20.61 9.17
CA VAL A 46 -8.06 19.55 9.82
C VAL A 46 -9.55 19.79 9.57
N GLU A 47 -10.01 21.03 9.77
CA GLU A 47 -11.42 21.36 9.57
C GLU A 47 -11.87 21.18 8.11
N LYS A 48 -11.06 21.64 7.16
CA LYS A 48 -11.35 21.51 5.72
C LYS A 48 -11.40 20.03 5.28
N LEU A 49 -10.46 19.22 5.74
CA LEU A 49 -10.42 17.78 5.40
C LEU A 49 -11.56 17.02 6.09
N ALA A 50 -11.92 17.36 7.33
CA ALA A 50 -13.07 16.76 8.01
C ALA A 50 -14.37 17.02 7.23
N ASP A 51 -14.59 18.26 6.77
CA ASP A 51 -15.75 18.62 5.94
C ASP A 51 -15.74 17.84 4.61
N LYS A 52 -14.58 17.72 3.95
CA LYS A 52 -14.43 16.96 2.69
C LYS A 52 -14.72 15.47 2.86
N LEU A 53 -14.37 14.88 4.02
CA LEU A 53 -14.63 13.49 4.35
C LEU A 53 -16.02 13.25 4.97
N GLY A 54 -16.84 14.30 5.13
CA GLY A 54 -18.16 14.20 5.75
C GLY A 54 -18.11 13.88 7.25
N LEU A 55 -17.01 14.19 7.94
CA LEU A 55 -16.85 13.96 9.37
C LEU A 55 -17.32 15.15 10.17
N GLU A 56 -18.24 14.92 11.11
CA GLU A 56 -18.73 15.93 12.04
C GLU A 56 -17.66 16.34 13.05
N LYS A 57 -16.86 17.36 12.73
CA LYS A 57 -15.66 17.78 13.46
C LYS A 57 -15.85 18.12 14.94
N LYS A 58 -17.08 18.48 15.36
CA LYS A 58 -17.44 18.81 16.77
C LYS A 58 -18.12 17.65 17.50
N ARG A 59 -18.51 16.59 16.80
CA ARG A 59 -19.11 15.40 17.39
C ARG A 59 -18.07 14.58 18.15
N LYS A 60 -18.48 13.94 19.25
CA LYS A 60 -17.60 13.07 20.05
C LYS A 60 -17.09 11.88 19.22
N ILE A 61 -15.79 11.72 19.13
CA ILE A 61 -15.15 10.62 18.37
C ILE A 61 -15.56 9.25 18.93
N SER A 62 -15.87 9.17 20.22
CA SER A 62 -16.37 7.91 20.85
C SER A 62 -17.63 7.37 20.17
N THR A 63 -18.45 8.23 19.54
CA THR A 63 -19.69 7.86 18.83
C THR A 63 -19.47 7.51 17.34
N PHE A 64 -18.24 7.60 16.84
CA PHE A 64 -17.90 7.26 15.48
C PHE A 64 -17.83 5.75 15.28
N SER A 65 -18.13 5.28 14.05
CA SER A 65 -17.84 3.91 13.65
C SER A 65 -16.32 3.64 13.65
N LYS A 66 -15.90 2.38 13.57
CA LYS A 66 -14.47 2.02 13.47
C LYS A 66 -13.80 2.72 12.28
N GLY A 67 -14.44 2.70 11.10
CA GLY A 67 -13.94 3.39 9.91
C GLY A 67 -13.83 4.90 10.08
N MET A 68 -14.86 5.56 10.64
CA MET A 68 -14.82 7.01 10.92
C MET A 68 -13.71 7.38 11.92
N LYS A 69 -13.43 6.53 12.91
CA LYS A 69 -12.32 6.74 13.85
C LYS A 69 -10.96 6.66 13.14
N ARG A 70 -10.78 5.71 12.24
CA ARG A 70 -9.55 5.59 11.42
C ARG A 70 -9.37 6.79 10.50
N GLN A 71 -10.44 7.26 9.86
CA GLN A 71 -10.41 8.49 9.06
C GLN A 71 -10.02 9.71 9.90
N ALA A 72 -10.60 9.85 11.09
CA ALA A 72 -10.27 10.94 12.00
C ALA A 72 -8.80 10.87 12.45
N ALA A 73 -8.28 9.68 12.76
CA ALA A 73 -6.88 9.50 13.12
C ALA A 73 -5.93 9.88 11.98
N MET A 74 -6.22 9.40 10.77
CA MET A 74 -5.43 9.69 9.57
C MET A 74 -5.40 11.18 9.25
N LEU A 75 -6.55 11.81 9.23
CA LEU A 75 -6.71 13.26 9.03
C LEU A 75 -5.88 14.06 10.05
N LEU A 76 -5.94 13.68 11.33
CA LEU A 76 -5.18 14.34 12.41
C LEU A 76 -3.67 14.14 12.20
N GLY A 77 -3.24 12.95 11.78
CA GLY A 77 -1.84 12.63 11.53
C GLY A 77 -1.25 13.38 10.34
N VAL A 78 -1.99 13.43 9.23
CA VAL A 78 -1.56 14.14 8.02
C VAL A 78 -1.39 15.64 8.27
N CYS A 79 -2.28 16.23 9.09
CA CYS A 79 -2.21 17.64 9.44
C CYS A 79 -1.14 17.98 10.48
N ALA A 80 -0.42 17.00 11.01
CA ALA A 80 0.66 17.24 11.98
C ALA A 80 1.88 17.98 11.38
N GLY A 81 1.99 18.06 10.06
CA GLY A 81 3.09 18.71 9.37
C GLY A 81 4.44 18.03 9.59
N THR A 82 4.43 16.75 9.95
CA THR A 82 5.63 15.93 10.17
C THR A 82 6.24 15.47 8.84
N LYS A 83 7.52 15.11 8.88
CA LYS A 83 8.22 14.54 7.73
C LYS A 83 7.85 13.06 7.51
N TYR A 84 7.64 12.31 8.59
CA TYR A 84 7.32 10.90 8.56
C TYR A 84 5.95 10.63 9.19
N LEU A 85 5.15 9.80 8.52
CA LEU A 85 3.89 9.27 9.04
C LEU A 85 3.99 7.75 9.10
N PHE A 86 4.08 7.18 10.28
CA PHE A 86 4.03 5.74 10.47
C PHE A 86 2.58 5.29 10.59
N CYS A 87 2.16 4.38 9.73
CA CYS A 87 0.80 3.84 9.64
C CYS A 87 0.84 2.34 9.93
N ASP A 88 0.20 1.93 11.01
CA ASP A 88 0.08 0.52 11.38
C ASP A 88 -1.34 0.05 11.08
N GLU A 89 -1.50 -0.85 10.11
CA GLU A 89 -2.78 -1.39 9.62
C GLU A 89 -3.84 -0.30 9.34
N THR A 90 -3.41 0.85 8.85
CA THR A 90 -4.25 2.07 8.75
C THR A 90 -5.42 1.91 7.79
N PHE A 91 -5.27 1.10 6.74
CA PHE A 91 -6.30 0.90 5.72
C PHE A 91 -7.27 -0.24 6.05
N ASP A 92 -6.95 -1.08 7.03
CA ASP A 92 -7.83 -2.19 7.44
C ASP A 92 -9.18 -1.67 7.97
N GLY A 93 -10.28 -2.30 7.57
CA GLY A 93 -11.63 -1.91 7.97
C GLY A 93 -12.15 -0.59 7.39
N LEU A 94 -11.45 0.03 6.44
CA LEU A 94 -12.00 1.07 5.60
C LEU A 94 -12.79 0.45 4.44
N ASP A 95 -13.95 1.02 4.11
CA ASP A 95 -14.63 0.66 2.87
C ASP A 95 -13.83 1.14 1.64
N PRO A 96 -14.10 0.59 0.43
CA PRO A 96 -13.30 0.90 -0.76
C PRO A 96 -13.26 2.39 -1.11
N VAL A 97 -14.34 3.13 -0.90
CA VAL A 97 -14.41 4.57 -1.22
C VAL A 97 -13.53 5.35 -0.26
N MET A 98 -13.61 5.03 1.03
CA MET A 98 -12.81 5.67 2.07
C MET A 98 -11.34 5.32 1.96
N ARG A 99 -11.02 4.09 1.57
CA ARG A 99 -9.65 3.66 1.29
C ARG A 99 -9.05 4.48 0.14
N GLN A 100 -9.80 4.67 -0.94
CA GLN A 100 -9.34 5.50 -2.06
C GLN A 100 -9.16 6.97 -1.68
N ALA A 101 -10.05 7.52 -0.87
CA ALA A 101 -9.89 8.88 -0.35
C ALA A 101 -8.63 9.02 0.51
N ALA A 102 -8.35 8.04 1.37
CA ALA A 102 -7.15 7.98 2.19
C ALA A 102 -5.87 7.93 1.34
N LYS A 103 -5.83 7.05 0.33
CA LYS A 103 -4.71 6.97 -0.64
C LYS A 103 -4.49 8.30 -1.35
N SER A 104 -5.56 8.94 -1.84
CA SER A 104 -5.49 10.24 -2.52
C SER A 104 -4.95 11.36 -1.61
N ILE A 105 -5.29 11.35 -0.33
CA ILE A 105 -4.77 12.31 0.65
C ILE A 105 -3.27 12.10 0.83
N LEU A 106 -2.80 10.86 1.01
CA LEU A 106 -1.37 10.56 1.19
C LEU A 106 -0.57 10.93 -0.07
N ALA A 107 -1.05 10.53 -1.25
CA ALA A 107 -0.41 10.85 -2.52
C ALA A 107 -0.29 12.38 -2.72
N TYR A 108 -1.33 13.14 -2.41
CA TYR A 108 -1.30 14.59 -2.45
C TYR A 108 -0.22 15.17 -1.51
N GLU A 109 -0.14 14.66 -0.27
CA GLU A 109 0.88 15.11 0.69
C GLU A 109 2.31 14.85 0.21
N VAL A 110 2.54 13.68 -0.37
CA VAL A 110 3.86 13.30 -0.93
C VAL A 110 4.24 14.22 -2.08
N SER A 111 3.27 14.66 -2.91
CA SER A 111 3.55 15.55 -4.03
C SER A 111 3.79 17.01 -3.62
N GLU A 112 3.18 17.47 -2.52
CA GLU A 112 3.21 18.88 -2.11
C GLU A 112 4.33 19.23 -1.13
N ARG A 113 4.88 18.25 -0.42
CA ARG A 113 5.88 18.52 0.61
C ARG A 113 6.82 17.32 0.84
N GLU A 114 7.93 17.56 1.50
CA GLU A 114 8.81 16.48 1.99
C GLU A 114 8.08 15.65 3.04
N PHE A 115 7.42 14.58 2.60
CA PHE A 115 6.58 13.72 3.41
C PHE A 115 6.71 12.27 2.97
N THR A 116 7.01 11.40 3.92
CA THR A 116 7.18 9.97 3.69
C THR A 116 6.22 9.18 4.58
N PRO A 117 5.13 8.65 4.04
CA PRO A 117 4.33 7.65 4.75
C PRO A 117 5.06 6.30 4.77
N ILE A 118 5.12 5.67 5.94
CA ILE A 118 5.68 4.34 6.15
C ILE A 118 4.53 3.46 6.64
N ILE A 119 4.06 2.56 5.77
CA ILE A 119 2.84 1.81 5.98
C ILE A 119 3.19 0.36 6.29
N ALA A 120 2.84 -0.11 7.49
CA ALA A 120 2.85 -1.52 7.84
C ALA A 120 1.46 -2.11 7.55
N SER A 121 1.40 -3.16 6.75
CA SER A 121 0.19 -3.91 6.44
C SER A 121 0.54 -5.36 6.12
N HIS A 122 -0.37 -6.27 6.44
CA HIS A 122 -0.31 -7.66 6.00
C HIS A 122 -1.06 -7.89 4.68
N ASN A 123 -1.71 -6.86 4.14
CA ASN A 123 -2.45 -6.91 2.88
C ASN A 123 -1.64 -6.25 1.76
N LEU A 124 -0.92 -7.06 0.99
CA LEU A 124 -0.04 -6.58 -0.10
C LEU A 124 -0.80 -5.83 -1.19
N ARG A 125 -2.07 -6.18 -1.45
CA ARG A 125 -2.90 -5.46 -2.44
C ARG A 125 -3.16 -4.01 -2.05
N GLU A 126 -3.22 -3.73 -0.75
CA GLU A 126 -3.40 -2.36 -0.27
C GLU A 126 -2.16 -1.50 -0.50
N LEU A 127 -0.98 -2.12 -0.42
CA LEU A 127 0.30 -1.45 -0.60
C LEU A 127 0.65 -1.23 -2.08
N GLU A 128 0.24 -2.15 -2.96
CA GLU A 128 0.62 -2.15 -4.37
C GLU A 128 0.28 -0.85 -5.12
N ASP A 129 -0.86 -0.25 -4.80
CA ASP A 129 -1.33 0.96 -5.47
C ASP A 129 -0.81 2.27 -4.86
N ILE A 130 -0.07 2.22 -3.75
CA ILE A 130 0.30 3.43 -3.00
C ILE A 130 1.79 3.52 -2.68
N CYS A 131 2.48 2.38 -2.63
CA CYS A 131 3.90 2.32 -2.26
C CYS A 131 4.76 2.22 -3.51
N ASP A 132 5.81 3.04 -3.56
CA ASP A 132 6.90 2.97 -4.53
C ASP A 132 8.02 2.03 -4.07
N HIS A 133 8.13 1.81 -2.76
CA HIS A 133 9.14 0.96 -2.14
C HIS A 133 8.52 0.00 -1.13
N VAL A 134 8.97 -1.25 -1.11
CA VAL A 134 8.48 -2.28 -0.19
C VAL A 134 9.62 -2.90 0.59
N GLY A 135 9.33 -3.22 1.85
CA GLY A 135 10.22 -3.93 2.75
C GLY A 135 9.53 -5.12 3.38
N LEU A 136 10.19 -6.27 3.38
CA LEU A 136 9.71 -7.48 4.06
C LEU A 136 10.45 -7.64 5.38
N LEU A 137 9.70 -7.58 6.49
CA LEU A 137 10.21 -7.85 7.83
C LEU A 137 10.01 -9.34 8.17
N HIS A 138 11.08 -10.00 8.58
CA HIS A 138 11.04 -11.39 9.04
C HIS A 138 11.94 -11.59 10.25
N ARG A 139 11.42 -12.19 11.32
CA ARG A 139 12.16 -12.52 12.56
C ARG A 139 12.99 -11.36 13.12
N GLY A 140 12.44 -10.13 13.07
CA GLY A 140 13.07 -8.93 13.62
C GLY A 140 14.14 -8.29 12.72
N GLY A 141 14.30 -8.75 11.48
CA GLY A 141 15.19 -8.17 10.48
C GLY A 141 14.49 -7.83 9.18
N VAL A 142 15.10 -6.96 8.38
CA VAL A 142 14.65 -6.67 7.01
C VAL A 142 15.21 -7.75 6.09
N LEU A 143 14.34 -8.61 5.58
CA LEU A 143 14.71 -9.67 4.62
C LEU A 143 14.89 -9.11 3.22
N LEU A 144 14.04 -8.16 2.84
CA LEU A 144 14.02 -7.52 1.53
C LEU A 144 13.70 -6.04 1.70
N SER A 145 14.32 -5.18 0.89
CA SER A 145 13.98 -3.76 0.75
C SER A 145 14.27 -3.36 -0.69
N LYS A 146 13.23 -3.11 -1.49
CA LYS A 146 13.34 -2.84 -2.93
C LYS A 146 12.24 -1.91 -3.42
N ASP A 147 12.54 -1.24 -4.52
CA ASP A 147 11.57 -0.53 -5.34
C ASP A 147 10.59 -1.52 -6.00
N VAL A 148 9.30 -1.16 -6.05
CA VAL A 148 8.23 -2.02 -6.59
C VAL A 148 8.39 -2.21 -8.09
N GLU A 149 8.76 -1.15 -8.81
CA GLU A 149 8.99 -1.21 -10.26
C GLU A 149 10.19 -2.10 -10.58
N GLU A 150 11.30 -1.96 -9.81
CA GLU A 150 12.48 -2.81 -9.97
C GLU A 150 12.16 -4.29 -9.74
N MET A 151 11.28 -4.60 -8.78
CA MET A 151 10.85 -5.98 -8.51
C MET A 151 10.04 -6.57 -9.68
N LYS A 152 9.27 -5.73 -10.38
CA LYS A 152 8.43 -6.15 -11.51
C LYS A 152 9.19 -6.23 -12.84
N LEU A 153 10.39 -5.63 -12.96
CA LEU A 153 11.13 -5.55 -14.21
C LEU A 153 11.50 -6.91 -14.82
N HIS A 154 11.80 -7.90 -13.98
CA HIS A 154 12.31 -9.21 -14.44
C HIS A 154 11.39 -10.37 -14.06
N ILE A 155 10.16 -10.10 -13.67
CA ILE A 155 9.17 -11.14 -13.35
C ILE A 155 7.86 -10.78 -14.06
N HIS A 156 7.39 -11.70 -14.90
CA HIS A 156 6.19 -11.46 -15.69
C HIS A 156 5.17 -12.57 -15.49
N LYS A 157 3.93 -12.18 -15.41
CA LYS A 157 2.80 -13.10 -15.41
C LYS A 157 2.25 -13.20 -16.82
N VAL A 158 2.18 -14.43 -17.34
CA VAL A 158 1.69 -14.70 -18.69
C VAL A 158 0.59 -15.73 -18.66
N GLN A 159 -0.38 -15.57 -19.57
CA GLN A 159 -1.41 -16.55 -19.84
C GLN A 159 -1.32 -17.02 -21.27
N CYS A 160 -1.48 -18.31 -21.48
CA CYS A 160 -1.54 -18.86 -22.83
C CYS A 160 -2.43 -20.10 -22.92
N VAL A 161 -2.90 -20.39 -24.13
CA VAL A 161 -3.58 -21.62 -24.51
C VAL A 161 -2.81 -22.26 -25.66
N LEU A 162 -2.25 -23.43 -25.44
CA LEU A 162 -1.52 -24.20 -26.44
C LEU A 162 -2.42 -25.25 -27.08
N SER A 163 -2.20 -25.53 -28.36
CA SER A 163 -2.97 -26.52 -29.12
C SER A 163 -2.56 -27.97 -28.81
N GLU A 164 -1.30 -28.18 -28.44
CA GLU A 164 -0.72 -29.51 -28.23
C GLU A 164 -0.11 -29.64 -26.82
N ALA A 165 -0.36 -30.76 -26.16
CA ALA A 165 0.19 -31.03 -24.83
C ALA A 165 1.74 -31.17 -24.82
N ALA A 166 2.34 -31.61 -25.94
CA ALA A 166 3.78 -31.69 -26.08
C ALA A 166 4.48 -30.35 -26.04
N ASP A 167 3.83 -29.29 -26.58
CA ASP A 167 4.33 -27.92 -26.55
C ASP A 167 4.33 -27.34 -25.15
N GLU A 168 3.37 -27.75 -24.32
CA GLU A 168 3.30 -27.35 -22.90
C GLU A 168 4.54 -27.88 -22.13
N GLU A 169 4.87 -29.16 -22.25
CA GLU A 169 6.04 -29.71 -21.57
C GLU A 169 7.37 -29.07 -22.01
N LEU A 170 7.48 -28.76 -23.29
CA LEU A 170 8.64 -28.04 -23.83
C LEU A 170 8.73 -26.64 -23.29
N LEU A 171 7.62 -25.89 -23.29
CA LEU A 171 7.55 -24.53 -22.78
C LEU A 171 7.92 -24.45 -21.29
N LEU A 172 7.42 -25.39 -20.48
CA LEU A 172 7.74 -25.49 -19.06
C LEU A 172 9.23 -25.75 -18.77
N ARG A 173 9.97 -26.33 -19.73
CA ARG A 173 11.43 -26.54 -19.63
C ARG A 173 12.25 -25.36 -20.15
N GLU A 174 11.71 -24.61 -21.11
CA GLU A 174 12.39 -23.49 -21.77
C GLU A 174 12.31 -22.17 -20.98
N LEU A 175 11.36 -22.04 -20.04
CA LEU A 175 11.13 -20.84 -19.23
C LEU A 175 11.58 -21.04 -17.77
N ASP A 176 12.08 -19.99 -17.16
CA ASP A 176 12.38 -19.95 -15.71
C ASP A 176 11.09 -19.66 -14.94
N ILE A 177 10.31 -20.70 -14.69
CA ILE A 177 8.97 -20.61 -14.11
C ILE A 177 9.06 -20.63 -12.59
N MET A 178 8.56 -19.57 -11.96
CA MET A 178 8.42 -19.45 -10.51
C MET A 178 7.12 -20.10 -10.00
N GLN A 179 6.04 -19.86 -10.74
CA GLN A 179 4.71 -20.40 -10.43
C GLN A 179 4.01 -20.86 -11.70
N TYR A 180 3.19 -21.89 -11.58
CA TYR A 180 2.45 -22.46 -12.67
C TYR A 180 1.07 -22.93 -12.19
N GLU A 181 0.05 -22.53 -12.92
CA GLU A 181 -1.33 -22.98 -12.71
C GLU A 181 -1.95 -23.34 -14.07
N LYS A 182 -2.66 -24.46 -14.11
CA LYS A 182 -3.44 -24.88 -15.27
C LYS A 182 -4.90 -25.01 -14.89
N ARG A 183 -5.76 -24.27 -15.61
CA ARG A 183 -7.21 -24.36 -15.51
C ARG A 183 -7.77 -24.75 -16.89
N LEU A 184 -8.19 -26.00 -17.04
CA LEU A 184 -8.60 -26.56 -18.33
C LEU A 184 -7.44 -26.46 -19.34
N SER A 185 -7.61 -25.65 -20.39
CA SER A 185 -6.61 -25.37 -21.41
C SER A 185 -5.80 -24.09 -21.16
N LEU A 186 -6.21 -23.27 -20.20
CA LEU A 186 -5.53 -22.01 -19.88
C LEU A 186 -4.36 -22.27 -18.94
N LEU A 187 -3.17 -21.92 -19.39
CA LEU A 187 -1.94 -21.93 -18.59
C LEU A 187 -1.70 -20.51 -18.07
N THR A 188 -1.48 -20.40 -16.77
CA THR A 188 -1.06 -19.13 -16.12
C THR A 188 0.31 -19.39 -15.48
N MET A 189 1.30 -18.61 -15.84
CA MET A 189 2.68 -18.76 -15.39
C MET A 189 3.23 -17.43 -14.87
N VAL A 190 3.98 -17.48 -13.77
CA VAL A 190 4.87 -16.41 -13.34
C VAL A 190 6.28 -16.81 -13.71
N VAL A 191 6.91 -16.01 -14.55
CA VAL A 191 8.17 -16.37 -15.24
C VAL A 191 9.20 -15.27 -15.00
N ARG A 192 10.44 -15.67 -14.71
CA ARG A 192 11.57 -14.75 -14.61
C ARG A 192 12.23 -14.59 -15.98
N GLY A 193 12.56 -13.37 -16.34
CA GLY A 193 13.22 -13.01 -17.59
C GLY A 193 12.63 -11.75 -18.23
N GLU A 194 13.06 -11.41 -19.44
CA GLU A 194 12.53 -10.28 -20.19
C GLU A 194 11.19 -10.65 -20.86
N GLN A 195 10.21 -9.75 -20.76
CA GLN A 195 8.86 -10.00 -21.26
C GLN A 195 8.82 -10.38 -22.74
N GLU A 196 9.62 -9.69 -23.56
CA GLU A 196 9.68 -9.92 -25.01
C GLU A 196 10.18 -11.34 -25.32
N GLU A 197 11.24 -11.79 -24.64
CA GLU A 197 11.79 -13.12 -24.82
C GLU A 197 10.81 -14.22 -24.40
N ILE A 198 10.10 -13.99 -23.28
CA ILE A 198 9.07 -14.93 -22.77
C ILE A 198 7.95 -15.08 -23.80
N LEU A 199 7.40 -13.97 -24.27
CA LEU A 199 6.33 -13.97 -25.26
C LEU A 199 6.77 -14.56 -26.60
N GLU A 200 8.02 -14.30 -27.02
CA GLU A 200 8.59 -14.88 -28.24
C GLU A 200 8.68 -16.41 -28.17
N LYS A 201 9.12 -16.97 -27.04
CA LYS A 201 9.15 -18.42 -26.81
C LYS A 201 7.74 -19.04 -26.86
N ILE A 202 6.76 -18.37 -26.24
CA ILE A 202 5.36 -18.80 -26.28
C ILE A 202 4.82 -18.76 -27.72
N GLN A 203 5.06 -17.68 -28.46
CA GLN A 203 4.60 -17.51 -29.85
C GLN A 203 5.17 -18.57 -30.82
N LYS A 204 6.40 -19.03 -30.60
CA LYS A 204 7.01 -20.13 -31.39
C LYS A 204 6.25 -21.45 -31.29
N LYS A 205 5.41 -21.63 -30.26
CA LYS A 205 4.55 -22.81 -30.07
C LYS A 205 3.16 -22.63 -30.70
N ASN A 206 2.94 -21.60 -31.52
CA ASN A 206 1.66 -21.31 -32.17
C ASN A 206 0.45 -21.36 -31.20
N PRO A 207 0.44 -20.57 -30.13
CA PRO A 207 -0.63 -20.59 -29.15
C PRO A 207 -1.95 -20.10 -29.80
N LEU A 208 -3.09 -20.65 -29.36
CA LEU A 208 -4.41 -20.11 -29.69
C LEU A 208 -4.61 -18.72 -29.06
N PHE A 209 -3.96 -18.49 -27.94
CA PHE A 209 -3.99 -17.25 -27.18
C PHE A 209 -2.72 -17.14 -26.36
N ALA A 210 -2.14 -15.93 -26.27
CA ALA A 210 -1.06 -15.60 -25.35
C ALA A 210 -1.04 -14.11 -25.03
N GLU A 211 -1.00 -13.76 -23.75
CA GLU A 211 -0.87 -12.39 -23.28
C GLU A 211 -0.05 -12.29 -21.99
N ALA A 212 0.58 -11.15 -21.78
CA ALA A 212 1.12 -10.77 -20.48
C ALA A 212 0.02 -10.04 -19.69
N ILE A 213 -0.15 -10.41 -18.43
CA ILE A 213 -1.13 -9.81 -17.53
C ILE A 213 -0.41 -9.16 -16.34
N PRO A 214 -1.05 -8.18 -15.66
CA PRO A 214 -0.44 -7.54 -14.51
C PRO A 214 -0.04 -8.56 -13.42
N LEU A 215 1.19 -8.40 -12.92
CA LEU A 215 1.72 -9.17 -11.80
C LEU A 215 1.44 -8.42 -10.50
N THR A 216 0.90 -9.11 -9.52
CA THR A 216 0.64 -8.54 -8.19
C THR A 216 1.83 -8.72 -7.25
N LEU A 217 1.95 -7.85 -6.23
CA LEU A 217 2.97 -8.02 -5.19
C LEU A 217 2.81 -9.37 -4.46
N GLU A 218 1.59 -9.85 -4.25
CA GLU A 218 1.37 -11.17 -3.65
C GLU A 218 2.05 -12.28 -4.44
N GLU A 219 2.00 -12.23 -5.76
CA GLU A 219 2.59 -13.24 -6.66
C GLU A 219 4.12 -13.17 -6.73
N ILE A 220 4.71 -12.04 -6.35
CA ILE A 220 6.17 -11.89 -6.25
C ILE A 220 6.71 -12.50 -4.96
N PHE A 221 5.93 -12.45 -3.86
CA PHE A 221 6.35 -12.87 -2.53
C PHE A 221 6.03 -14.35 -2.19
N ILE A 222 5.31 -15.07 -3.04
CA ILE A 222 5.03 -16.49 -2.89
C ILE A 222 6.13 -17.32 -3.56
#